data_cc8f257306a372f562eedd96777cb3da
#
_entry.id   cc8f257306a372f562eedd96777cb3da
#
_cell.length_a   1.000
_cell.length_b   1.000
_cell.length_c   1.000
_cell.angle_alpha   90.00
_cell.angle_beta   90.00
_cell.angle_gamma   90.00
#
_symmetry.space_group_name_H-M   'P 1'
#
loop_
_entity.id
_entity.type
_entity.pdbx_description
1 polymer ?
#
loop_
_entity_poly.entity_id
_entity_poly.type
_entity_poly.pdbx_seq_one_letter_code
_entity_poly.pdbx_strand_id
1 'polypeptide(L)'
;MPLKYAYHPGNAAHSGSPEVSDTMEAVARNLGLELTYLDGATSCGAGIIKQANHRLQIALNARTFAMAEAHGLNIITPCAATAGNLKQDLEKLRSDPILLKEINDVLAKTCGMHFSGETDVHHLLHVIVEEIGLDKIEKLAVNKFDFRVAGYYSPYIQMEGVCGDDSVNDPNYFEQLIDALGGVPINWEGRVLSLSLIHI
;
A
#
# COMPACT_ATOMS: atom_id res chain seq x y z
N MET A 1 -5.77 -18.82 -10.65
CA MET A 1 -6.93 -18.20 -9.98
C MET A 1 -6.70 -16.70 -9.97
N PRO A 2 -7.73 -15.84 -10.01
CA PRO A 2 -7.52 -14.42 -9.86
C PRO A 2 -6.93 -14.11 -8.48
N LEU A 3 -6.02 -13.14 -8.42
CA LEU A 3 -5.51 -12.61 -7.16
C LEU A 3 -6.59 -11.75 -6.52
N LYS A 4 -6.87 -11.97 -5.23
CA LYS A 4 -7.95 -11.30 -4.51
C LYS A 4 -7.40 -10.49 -3.34
N TYR A 5 -7.83 -9.23 -3.25
CA TYR A 5 -7.38 -8.31 -2.23
C TYR A 5 -8.51 -7.47 -1.65
N ALA A 6 -8.41 -7.14 -0.38
CA ALA A 6 -9.16 -6.05 0.24
C ALA A 6 -8.52 -4.72 -0.18
N TYR A 7 -9.28 -3.85 -0.81
CA TYR A 7 -8.77 -2.61 -1.36
C TYR A 7 -8.91 -1.43 -0.40
N HIS A 8 -7.77 -0.81 -0.10
CA HIS A 8 -7.71 0.46 0.62
C HIS A 8 -7.18 1.56 -0.31
N PRO A 9 -8.01 2.51 -0.74
CA PRO A 9 -7.63 3.51 -1.76
C PRO A 9 -6.54 4.49 -1.31
N GLY A 10 -6.37 4.65 -0.01
CA GLY A 10 -5.46 5.65 0.54
C GLY A 10 -6.09 7.05 0.64
N ASN A 11 -5.39 7.95 1.31
CA ASN A 11 -5.94 9.28 1.61
C ASN A 11 -6.10 10.16 0.37
N ALA A 12 -5.16 10.08 -0.58
CA ALA A 12 -5.18 10.92 -1.78
C ALA A 12 -6.41 10.63 -2.65
N ALA A 13 -6.76 9.37 -2.82
CA ALA A 13 -7.89 8.94 -3.64
C ALA A 13 -9.25 9.38 -3.07
N HIS A 14 -9.32 9.63 -1.75
CA HIS A 14 -10.56 10.11 -1.12
C HIS A 14 -10.74 11.64 -1.18
N SER A 15 -9.68 12.39 -1.42
CA SER A 15 -9.75 13.86 -1.27
C SER A 15 -9.19 14.65 -2.45
N GLY A 16 -7.94 14.42 -2.81
CA GLY A 16 -7.23 15.27 -3.76
C GLY A 16 -7.13 14.70 -5.18
N SER A 17 -7.29 13.40 -5.34
CA SER A 17 -7.04 12.69 -6.60
C SER A 17 -7.98 11.49 -6.77
N PRO A 18 -9.28 11.71 -6.96
CA PRO A 18 -10.27 10.64 -7.13
C PRO A 18 -9.98 9.75 -8.35
N GLU A 19 -9.31 10.29 -9.37
CA GLU A 19 -8.83 9.56 -10.54
C GLU A 19 -7.91 8.38 -10.21
N VAL A 20 -7.28 8.36 -9.04
CA VAL A 20 -6.48 7.22 -8.56
C VAL A 20 -7.37 5.99 -8.36
N SER A 21 -8.58 6.16 -7.79
CA SER A 21 -9.52 5.04 -7.63
C SER A 21 -10.06 4.57 -8.97
N ASP A 22 -10.42 5.49 -9.87
CA ASP A 22 -10.96 5.15 -11.19
C ASP A 22 -9.93 4.39 -12.03
N THR A 23 -8.68 4.85 -12.02
CA THR A 23 -7.59 4.17 -12.72
C THR A 23 -7.24 2.84 -12.06
N MET A 24 -7.29 2.73 -10.74
CA MET A 24 -7.04 1.48 -10.02
C MET A 24 -8.03 0.39 -10.41
N GLU A 25 -9.32 0.71 -10.56
CA GLU A 25 -10.33 -0.26 -11.01
C GLU A 25 -10.04 -0.76 -12.43
N ALA A 26 -9.69 0.16 -13.34
CA ALA A 26 -9.34 -0.20 -14.70
C ALA A 26 -8.09 -1.08 -14.77
N VAL A 27 -7.06 -0.73 -14.01
CA VAL A 27 -5.80 -1.50 -13.91
C VAL A 27 -6.09 -2.88 -13.32
N ALA A 28 -6.78 -2.96 -12.19
CA ALA A 28 -7.11 -4.23 -11.53
C ALA A 28 -7.84 -5.19 -12.47
N ARG A 29 -8.85 -4.69 -13.20
CA ARG A 29 -9.62 -5.50 -14.18
C ARG A 29 -8.73 -6.06 -15.27
N ASN A 30 -7.85 -5.24 -15.84
CA ASN A 30 -6.94 -5.68 -16.92
C ASN A 30 -5.86 -6.65 -16.42
N LEU A 31 -5.42 -6.50 -15.18
CA LEU A 31 -4.42 -7.38 -14.56
C LEU A 31 -5.01 -8.67 -13.98
N GLY A 32 -6.34 -8.78 -13.89
CA GLY A 32 -7.03 -9.93 -13.30
C GLY A 32 -6.96 -9.92 -11.77
N LEU A 33 -6.93 -8.73 -11.15
CA LEU A 33 -7.08 -8.54 -9.71
C LEU A 33 -8.58 -8.39 -9.37
N GLU A 34 -9.04 -9.14 -8.38
CA GLU A 34 -10.36 -8.95 -7.78
C GLU A 34 -10.22 -8.09 -6.52
N LEU A 35 -10.86 -6.92 -6.52
CA LEU A 35 -10.80 -5.97 -5.42
C LEU A 35 -12.11 -5.98 -4.61
N THR A 36 -11.99 -6.23 -3.31
CA THR A 36 -13.08 -6.07 -2.35
C THR A 36 -12.88 -4.74 -1.62
N TYR A 37 -13.78 -3.80 -1.82
CA TYR A 37 -13.74 -2.51 -1.13
C TYR A 37 -14.04 -2.68 0.35
N LEU A 38 -13.23 -2.07 1.20
CA LEU A 38 -13.46 -2.04 2.65
C LEU A 38 -14.36 -0.86 3.01
N ASP A 39 -15.67 -1.04 2.85
CA ASP A 39 -16.65 -0.01 3.14
C ASP A 39 -16.58 0.44 4.60
N GLY A 40 -16.33 1.73 4.79
CA GLY A 40 -16.15 2.32 6.11
C GLY A 40 -14.75 2.16 6.71
N ALA A 41 -13.76 1.64 5.97
CA ALA A 41 -12.36 1.75 6.39
C ALA A 41 -11.96 3.24 6.53
N THR A 42 -11.20 3.53 7.56
CA THR A 42 -10.75 4.90 7.85
C THR A 42 -9.40 5.17 7.18
N SER A 43 -9.03 6.46 7.12
CA SER A 43 -7.65 6.84 6.81
C SER A 43 -6.65 6.06 7.66
N CYS A 44 -5.51 5.70 7.08
CA CYS A 44 -4.39 5.09 7.82
C CYS A 44 -3.80 5.99 8.92
N GLY A 45 -4.29 7.22 9.07
CA GLY A 45 -3.88 8.16 10.10
C GLY A 45 -2.47 8.73 9.96
N ALA A 46 -1.80 8.50 8.83
CA ALA A 46 -0.50 9.10 8.55
C ALA A 46 -0.53 10.63 8.73
N GLY A 47 0.46 11.16 9.41
CA GLY A 47 0.54 12.58 9.72
C GLY A 47 -0.17 12.95 11.02
N ILE A 48 -1.26 13.70 10.96
CA ILE A 48 -1.87 14.36 12.13
C ILE A 48 -2.32 13.37 13.21
N ILE A 49 -3.04 12.31 12.85
CA ILE A 49 -3.55 11.34 13.83
C ILE A 49 -2.40 10.62 14.52
N LYS A 50 -1.38 10.20 13.76
CA LYS A 50 -0.19 9.54 14.30
C LYS A 50 0.54 10.41 15.32
N GLN A 51 0.68 11.69 15.03
CA GLN A 51 1.37 12.64 15.92
C GLN A 51 0.53 13.00 17.15
N ALA A 52 -0.78 13.17 16.97
CA ALA A 52 -1.66 13.58 18.06
C ALA A 52 -2.00 12.42 19.00
N ASN A 53 -2.26 11.23 18.47
CA ASN A 53 -2.63 10.05 19.26
C ASN A 53 -2.31 8.76 18.49
N HIS A 54 -1.10 8.24 18.65
CA HIS A 54 -0.66 7.02 17.97
C HIS A 54 -1.49 5.77 18.35
N ARG A 55 -2.00 5.69 19.61
CA ARG A 55 -2.88 4.58 20.00
C ARG A 55 -4.21 4.61 19.25
N LEU A 56 -4.79 5.78 19.04
CA LEU A 56 -5.99 5.92 18.21
C LEU A 56 -5.71 5.48 16.76
N GLN A 57 -4.58 5.88 16.18
CA GLN A 57 -4.19 5.43 14.84
C GLN A 57 -4.12 3.90 14.77
N ILE A 58 -3.41 3.26 15.71
CA ILE A 58 -3.30 1.80 15.76
C ILE A 58 -4.68 1.13 15.86
N ALA A 59 -5.59 1.67 16.69
CA ALA A 59 -6.94 1.13 16.82
C ALA A 59 -7.75 1.26 15.51
N LEU A 60 -7.66 2.39 14.81
CA LEU A 60 -8.30 2.59 13.51
C LEU A 60 -7.74 1.63 12.45
N ASN A 61 -6.42 1.44 12.43
CA ASN A 61 -5.77 0.53 11.50
C ASN A 61 -6.08 -0.94 11.84
N ALA A 62 -6.10 -1.31 13.12
CA ALA A 62 -6.53 -2.65 13.56
C ALA A 62 -7.97 -2.97 13.16
N ARG A 63 -8.87 -1.98 13.20
CA ARG A 63 -10.22 -2.14 12.66
C ARG A 63 -10.20 -2.42 11.16
N THR A 64 -9.37 -1.71 10.39
CA THR A 64 -9.21 -1.95 8.95
C THR A 64 -8.65 -3.34 8.67
N PHE A 65 -7.70 -3.82 9.48
CA PHE A 65 -7.18 -5.20 9.39
C PHE A 65 -8.27 -6.23 9.69
N ALA A 66 -9.05 -6.03 10.76
CA ALA A 66 -10.16 -6.92 11.11
C ALA A 66 -11.23 -6.99 10.00
N MET A 67 -11.47 -5.88 9.29
CA MET A 67 -12.37 -5.85 8.13
C MET A 67 -11.83 -6.72 6.99
N ALA A 68 -10.54 -6.63 6.68
CA ALA A 68 -9.90 -7.46 5.66
C ALA A 68 -9.91 -8.95 6.04
N GLU A 69 -9.61 -9.27 7.31
CA GLU A 69 -9.69 -10.64 7.85
C GLU A 69 -11.09 -11.23 7.75
N ALA A 70 -12.13 -10.44 7.97
CA ALA A 70 -13.52 -10.89 7.82
C ALA A 70 -13.85 -11.37 6.40
N HIS A 71 -13.08 -10.91 5.40
CA HIS A 71 -13.16 -11.37 4.01
C HIS A 71 -12.10 -12.46 3.68
N GLY A 72 -11.21 -12.79 4.61
CA GLY A 72 -10.08 -13.71 4.37
C GLY A 72 -9.07 -13.17 3.36
N LEU A 73 -8.88 -11.85 3.31
CA LEU A 73 -8.08 -11.18 2.29
C LEU A 73 -6.92 -10.37 2.90
N ASN A 74 -5.82 -10.28 2.16
CA ASN A 74 -4.79 -9.29 2.39
C ASN A 74 -5.19 -7.93 1.83
N ILE A 75 -4.63 -6.86 2.38
CA ILE A 75 -4.90 -5.49 1.94
C ILE A 75 -3.96 -5.12 0.79
N ILE A 76 -4.51 -4.49 -0.26
CA ILE A 76 -3.74 -3.83 -1.31
C ILE A 76 -4.03 -2.33 -1.31
N THR A 77 -3.00 -1.52 -1.53
CA THR A 77 -3.14 -0.07 -1.66
C THR A 77 -2.15 0.50 -2.69
N PRO A 78 -2.56 1.49 -3.51
CA PRO A 78 -1.64 2.22 -4.38
C PRO A 78 -0.91 3.36 -3.65
N CYS A 79 -1.24 3.61 -2.40
CA CYS A 79 -0.71 4.73 -1.63
C CYS A 79 0.48 4.29 -0.76
N ALA A 80 1.68 4.76 -1.08
CA ALA A 80 2.89 4.46 -0.33
C ALA A 80 2.79 4.79 1.18
N ALA A 81 2.24 5.96 1.52
CA ALA A 81 2.06 6.35 2.92
C ALA A 81 1.09 5.42 3.66
N THR A 82 0.04 4.96 2.98
CA THR A 82 -0.91 3.99 3.56
C THR A 82 -0.23 2.64 3.74
N ALA A 83 0.47 2.12 2.74
CA ALA A 83 1.20 0.86 2.84
C ALA A 83 2.18 0.87 4.02
N GLY A 84 3.03 1.90 4.11
CA GLY A 84 4.02 2.02 5.17
C GLY A 84 3.41 2.16 6.57
N ASN A 85 2.37 3.00 6.75
CA ASN A 85 1.76 3.17 8.06
C ASN A 85 0.97 1.93 8.52
N LEU A 86 0.21 1.31 7.62
CA LEU A 86 -0.50 0.06 7.93
C LEU A 86 0.50 -1.05 8.28
N LYS A 87 1.57 -1.21 7.51
CA LYS A 87 2.57 -2.25 7.77
C LYS A 87 3.26 -2.06 9.12
N GLN A 88 3.67 -0.82 9.45
CA GLN A 88 4.26 -0.52 10.76
C GLN A 88 3.33 -0.87 11.93
N ASP A 89 2.06 -0.48 11.83
CA ASP A 89 1.10 -0.76 12.90
C ASP A 89 0.76 -2.26 12.96
N LEU A 90 0.74 -2.96 11.84
CA LEU A 90 0.58 -4.40 11.77
C LEU A 90 1.73 -5.14 12.49
N GLU A 91 2.97 -4.80 12.17
CA GLU A 91 4.15 -5.38 12.81
C GLU A 91 4.18 -5.08 14.32
N LYS A 92 3.78 -3.88 14.71
CA LYS A 92 3.69 -3.51 16.11
C LYS A 92 2.64 -4.32 16.86
N LEU A 93 1.47 -4.56 16.25
CA LEU A 93 0.42 -5.39 16.85
C LEU A 93 0.84 -6.86 16.93
N ARG A 94 1.56 -7.37 15.93
CA ARG A 94 2.06 -8.75 15.92
C ARG A 94 3.18 -8.97 16.96
N SER A 95 4.03 -7.96 17.17
CA SER A 95 5.17 -8.05 18.09
C SER A 95 4.82 -7.77 19.56
N ASP A 96 3.66 -7.15 19.83
CA ASP A 96 3.23 -6.78 21.19
C ASP A 96 1.84 -7.37 21.50
N PRO A 97 1.80 -8.59 22.11
CA PRO A 97 0.54 -9.24 22.47
C PRO A 97 -0.29 -8.46 23.51
N ILE A 98 0.33 -7.63 24.35
CA ILE A 98 -0.37 -6.81 25.33
C ILE A 98 -1.12 -5.71 24.62
N LEU A 99 -0.43 -4.99 23.71
CA LEU A 99 -1.05 -3.96 22.88
C LEU A 99 -2.17 -4.55 22.02
N LEU A 100 -1.94 -5.70 21.37
CA LEU A 100 -2.95 -6.39 20.55
C LEU A 100 -4.20 -6.68 21.38
N LYS A 101 -4.04 -7.21 22.59
CA LYS A 101 -5.17 -7.46 23.48
C LYS A 101 -5.94 -6.19 23.84
N GLU A 102 -5.23 -5.13 24.23
CA GLU A 102 -5.83 -3.82 24.57
C GLU A 102 -6.62 -3.24 23.39
N ILE A 103 -6.07 -3.30 22.19
CA ILE A 103 -6.73 -2.82 20.98
C ILE A 103 -7.95 -3.70 20.65
N ASN A 104 -7.87 -5.02 20.76
CA ASN A 104 -9.00 -5.91 20.57
C ASN A 104 -10.11 -5.67 21.59
N ASP A 105 -9.78 -5.36 22.86
CA ASP A 105 -10.77 -5.00 23.87
C ASP A 105 -11.52 -3.69 23.47
N VAL A 106 -10.84 -2.75 22.82
CA VAL A 106 -11.47 -1.54 22.26
C VAL A 106 -12.34 -1.88 21.06
N LEU A 107 -11.84 -2.64 20.10
CA LEU A 107 -12.60 -3.03 18.90
C LEU A 107 -13.87 -3.79 19.25
N ALA A 108 -13.79 -4.74 20.17
CA ALA A 108 -14.94 -5.51 20.63
C ALA A 108 -16.03 -4.62 21.23
N LYS A 109 -15.65 -3.62 22.02
CA LYS A 109 -16.58 -2.69 22.68
C LYS A 109 -17.18 -1.66 21.75
N THR A 110 -16.44 -1.21 20.74
CA THR A 110 -16.83 -0.08 19.87
C THR A 110 -17.52 -0.53 18.59
N CYS A 111 -17.11 -1.64 18.01
CA CYS A 111 -17.62 -2.09 16.71
C CYS A 111 -17.83 -3.62 16.61
N GLY A 112 -17.63 -4.36 17.69
CA GLY A 112 -17.86 -5.82 17.71
C GLY A 112 -16.85 -6.61 16.85
N MET A 113 -15.68 -6.03 16.55
CA MET A 113 -14.64 -6.64 15.71
C MET A 113 -13.49 -7.18 16.55
N HIS A 114 -12.72 -8.08 15.94
CA HIS A 114 -11.49 -8.63 16.49
C HIS A 114 -10.47 -8.82 15.38
N PHE A 115 -9.22 -8.44 15.61
CA PHE A 115 -8.08 -8.63 14.73
C PHE A 115 -7.22 -9.80 15.25
N SER A 116 -6.97 -10.81 14.40
CA SER A 116 -6.21 -12.01 14.76
C SER A 116 -4.72 -11.92 14.45
N GLY A 117 -4.31 -11.03 13.55
CA GLY A 117 -2.93 -10.88 13.07
C GLY A 117 -2.63 -11.58 11.74
N GLU A 118 -3.64 -12.14 11.07
CA GLU A 118 -3.44 -12.97 9.87
C GLU A 118 -3.37 -12.17 8.56
N THR A 119 -4.07 -11.01 8.46
CA THR A 119 -4.02 -10.20 7.24
C THR A 119 -2.65 -9.57 7.03
N ASP A 120 -2.28 -9.35 5.78
CA ASP A 120 -1.07 -8.60 5.42
C ASP A 120 -1.40 -7.37 4.55
N VAL A 121 -0.40 -6.52 4.30
CA VAL A 121 -0.54 -5.27 3.56
C VAL A 121 0.48 -5.22 2.43
N HIS A 122 0.01 -5.01 1.22
CA HIS A 122 0.82 -4.94 0.01
C HIS A 122 0.66 -3.60 -0.69
N HIS A 123 1.76 -3.06 -1.20
CA HIS A 123 1.72 -1.94 -2.13
C HIS A 123 1.50 -2.44 -3.56
N LEU A 124 0.68 -1.74 -4.33
CA LEU A 124 0.32 -2.16 -5.70
C LEU A 124 1.55 -2.41 -6.59
N LEU A 125 2.59 -1.58 -6.50
CA LEU A 125 3.82 -1.75 -7.28
C LEU A 125 4.45 -3.14 -7.05
N HIS A 126 4.53 -3.58 -5.78
CA HIS A 126 5.12 -4.87 -5.42
C HIS A 126 4.26 -6.03 -5.96
N VAL A 127 2.94 -5.95 -5.82
CA VAL A 127 2.03 -6.96 -6.39
C VAL A 127 2.17 -7.05 -7.91
N ILE A 128 2.34 -5.91 -8.61
CA ILE A 128 2.56 -5.90 -10.06
C ILE A 128 3.85 -6.63 -10.43
N VAL A 129 4.95 -6.35 -9.74
CA VAL A 129 6.26 -6.91 -10.10
C VAL A 129 6.39 -8.35 -9.63
N GLU A 130 6.02 -8.64 -8.38
CA GLU A 130 6.29 -9.93 -7.73
C GLU A 130 5.23 -11.01 -8.05
N GLU A 131 3.95 -10.63 -8.08
CA GLU A 131 2.86 -11.62 -8.20
C GLU A 131 2.25 -11.68 -9.61
N ILE A 132 2.09 -10.53 -10.28
CA ILE A 132 1.54 -10.48 -11.63
C ILE A 132 2.62 -10.77 -12.67
N GLY A 133 3.82 -10.22 -12.47
CA GLY A 133 4.98 -10.37 -13.32
C GLY A 133 5.02 -9.37 -14.49
N LEU A 134 6.20 -8.85 -14.75
CA LEU A 134 6.44 -7.83 -15.80
C LEU A 134 6.19 -8.33 -17.20
N ASP A 135 6.43 -9.61 -17.49
CA ASP A 135 6.11 -10.23 -18.80
C ASP A 135 4.62 -10.10 -19.16
N LYS A 136 3.74 -10.18 -18.16
CA LYS A 136 2.29 -9.98 -18.37
C LYS A 136 1.99 -8.53 -18.64
N ILE A 137 2.63 -7.61 -17.92
CA ILE A 137 2.50 -6.17 -18.13
C ILE A 137 2.92 -5.79 -19.55
N GLU A 138 4.09 -6.26 -20.01
CA GLU A 138 4.59 -6.00 -21.34
C GLU A 138 3.63 -6.46 -22.44
N LYS A 139 3.02 -7.65 -22.29
CA LYS A 139 2.03 -8.19 -23.22
C LYS A 139 0.70 -7.41 -23.24
N LEU A 140 0.30 -6.82 -22.11
CA LEU A 140 -0.93 -6.04 -21.99
C LEU A 140 -0.76 -4.58 -22.40
N ALA A 141 0.47 -4.07 -22.44
CA ALA A 141 0.78 -2.70 -22.82
C ALA A 141 0.60 -2.52 -24.35
N VAL A 142 -0.62 -2.20 -24.76
CA VAL A 142 -0.96 -1.96 -26.18
C VAL A 142 -0.26 -0.71 -26.72
N ASN A 143 -0.22 0.36 -25.90
CA ASN A 143 0.47 1.60 -26.24
C ASN A 143 1.71 1.70 -25.38
N LYS A 144 2.87 1.56 -25.99
CA LYS A 144 4.14 1.71 -25.28
C LYS A 144 4.48 3.18 -25.06
N PHE A 145 5.11 3.48 -23.95
CA PHE A 145 5.64 4.82 -23.69
C PHE A 145 6.84 5.09 -24.61
N ASP A 146 6.86 6.24 -25.26
CA ASP A 146 8.00 6.69 -26.08
C ASP A 146 8.66 7.92 -25.45
N PHE A 147 8.96 7.82 -24.14
CA PHE A 147 9.62 8.91 -23.42
C PHE A 147 10.43 8.41 -22.22
N ARG A 148 11.27 9.31 -21.72
CA ARG A 148 12.12 9.07 -20.56
C ARG A 148 11.34 9.36 -19.29
N VAL A 149 11.39 8.44 -18.31
CA VAL A 149 10.67 8.55 -17.05
C VAL A 149 11.63 8.43 -15.88
N ALA A 150 11.60 9.40 -14.97
CA ALA A 150 12.33 9.35 -13.71
C ALA A 150 11.38 8.94 -12.59
N GLY A 151 11.60 7.76 -12.00
CA GLY A 151 10.87 7.30 -10.83
C GLY A 151 11.31 8.04 -9.56
N TYR A 152 10.39 8.21 -8.60
CA TYR A 152 10.71 8.66 -7.26
C TYR A 152 10.12 7.70 -6.24
N TYR A 153 10.95 7.19 -5.35
CA TYR A 153 10.54 6.27 -4.31
C TYR A 153 10.19 7.03 -3.03
N SER A 154 8.94 6.91 -2.61
CA SER A 154 8.53 7.43 -1.30
C SER A 154 9.30 6.71 -0.20
N PRO A 155 9.77 7.40 0.86
CA PRO A 155 10.37 6.76 2.02
C PRO A 155 9.50 5.66 2.66
N TYR A 156 8.19 5.73 2.48
CA TYR A 156 7.27 4.73 3.03
C TYR A 156 7.35 3.37 2.33
N ILE A 157 7.59 3.32 1.02
CA ILE A 157 7.73 2.04 0.30
C ILE A 157 9.16 1.49 0.33
N GLN A 158 10.13 2.29 0.78
CA GLN A 158 11.52 1.86 1.00
C GLN A 158 11.76 1.28 2.38
N MET A 159 10.74 1.20 3.22
CA MET A 159 10.87 0.68 4.57
C MET A 159 11.03 -0.84 4.55
N GLU A 160 11.88 -1.36 5.42
CA GLU A 160 11.98 -2.79 5.67
C GLU A 160 10.59 -3.39 5.98
N GLY A 161 10.28 -4.54 5.39
CA GLY A 161 8.97 -5.19 5.48
C GLY A 161 7.87 -4.56 4.63
N VAL A 162 8.11 -3.42 3.96
CA VAL A 162 7.17 -2.77 3.03
C VAL A 162 7.63 -2.90 1.58
N CYS A 163 8.96 -2.87 1.35
CA CYS A 163 9.56 -2.89 0.02
C CYS A 163 9.42 -4.23 -0.75
N GLY A 164 8.77 -5.24 -0.16
CA GLY A 164 8.72 -6.56 -0.78
C GLY A 164 10.13 -7.15 -0.95
N ASP A 165 10.39 -7.74 -2.10
CA ASP A 165 11.71 -8.24 -2.48
C ASP A 165 12.61 -7.17 -3.12
N ASP A 166 12.13 -5.93 -3.27
CA ASP A 166 12.93 -4.81 -3.78
C ASP A 166 13.96 -4.34 -2.74
N SER A 167 15.01 -3.68 -3.20
CA SER A 167 16.07 -3.19 -2.32
C SER A 167 15.62 -1.94 -1.54
N VAL A 168 15.81 -1.93 -0.23
CA VAL A 168 15.56 -0.75 0.61
C VAL A 168 16.47 0.43 0.20
N ASN A 169 17.74 0.15 -0.13
CA ASN A 169 18.74 1.17 -0.39
C ASN A 169 18.90 1.52 -1.87
N ASP A 170 18.57 0.58 -2.75
CA ASP A 170 18.69 0.74 -4.20
C ASP A 170 17.50 0.08 -4.90
N PRO A 171 16.28 0.60 -4.70
CA PRO A 171 15.07 0.03 -5.29
C PRO A 171 15.06 0.22 -6.81
N ASN A 172 14.43 -0.74 -7.52
CA ASN A 172 14.39 -0.70 -8.98
C ASN A 172 13.05 -1.14 -9.61
N TYR A 173 12.03 -1.38 -8.81
CA TYR A 173 10.74 -1.85 -9.33
C TYR A 173 10.02 -0.82 -10.21
N PHE A 174 10.19 0.48 -9.97
CA PHE A 174 9.68 1.50 -10.87
C PHE A 174 10.40 1.46 -12.21
N GLU A 175 11.72 1.34 -12.20
CA GLU A 175 12.54 1.27 -13.39
C GLU A 175 12.18 0.04 -14.24
N GLN A 176 12.00 -1.12 -13.61
CA GLN A 176 11.56 -2.35 -14.26
C GLN A 176 10.16 -2.19 -14.87
N LEU A 177 9.22 -1.58 -14.14
CA LEU A 177 7.86 -1.34 -14.63
C LEU A 177 7.85 -0.35 -15.80
N ILE A 178 8.65 0.72 -15.74
CA ILE A 178 8.80 1.70 -16.83
C ILE A 178 9.31 1.00 -18.09
N ASP A 179 10.32 0.15 -17.98
CA ASP A 179 10.89 -0.60 -19.09
C ASP A 179 9.86 -1.57 -19.69
N ALA A 180 9.15 -2.34 -18.87
CA ALA A 180 8.08 -3.25 -19.31
C ALA A 180 6.96 -2.52 -20.06
N LEU A 181 6.69 -1.27 -19.73
CA LEU A 181 5.73 -0.39 -20.42
C LEU A 181 6.32 0.26 -21.68
N GLY A 182 7.61 0.01 -21.99
CA GLY A 182 8.33 0.51 -23.18
C GLY A 182 8.89 1.91 -23.03
N GLY A 183 8.90 2.47 -21.81
CA GLY A 183 9.59 3.73 -21.49
C GLY A 183 11.08 3.54 -21.28
N VAL A 184 11.80 4.65 -21.16
CA VAL A 184 13.24 4.64 -20.85
C VAL A 184 13.42 5.12 -19.40
N PRO A 185 13.73 4.23 -18.45
CA PRO A 185 13.92 4.63 -17.07
C PRO A 185 15.17 5.49 -16.92
N ILE A 186 15.07 6.56 -16.11
CA ILE A 186 16.21 7.43 -15.79
C ILE A 186 16.64 7.12 -14.38
N ASN A 187 17.87 6.61 -14.25
CA ASN A 187 18.51 6.50 -12.95
C ASN A 187 19.07 7.88 -12.56
N TRP A 188 18.56 8.45 -11.46
CA TRP A 188 18.99 9.74 -10.93
C TRP A 188 19.19 9.63 -9.41
N GLU A 189 20.20 10.36 -8.90
CA GLU A 189 20.64 10.21 -7.49
C GLU A 189 19.56 10.58 -6.46
N GLY A 190 18.60 11.45 -6.83
CA GLY A 190 17.53 11.89 -5.94
C GLY A 190 16.35 10.93 -5.81
N ARG A 191 16.32 9.80 -6.54
CA ARG A 191 15.13 8.92 -6.60
C ARG A 191 14.72 8.30 -5.25
N VAL A 192 15.68 8.19 -4.32
CA VAL A 192 15.51 7.60 -3.00
C VAL A 192 15.64 8.63 -1.86
N LEU A 193 15.86 9.89 -2.18
CA LEU A 193 16.03 10.91 -1.15
C LEU A 193 14.70 11.34 -0.55
N SER A 194 14.62 11.38 0.78
CA SER A 194 13.48 11.98 1.45
C SER A 194 13.47 13.49 1.20
N LEU A 195 12.48 13.94 0.43
CA LEU A 195 12.29 15.37 0.20
C LEU A 195 11.63 15.99 1.42
N SER A 196 12.43 16.59 2.29
CA SER A 196 11.93 17.42 3.39
C SER A 196 11.62 18.82 2.86
N LEU A 197 10.35 19.21 2.88
CA LEU A 197 9.92 20.57 2.50
C LEU A 197 10.49 21.65 3.42
N ILE A 198 11.07 21.29 4.55
CA ILE A 198 11.71 22.22 5.50
C ILE A 198 12.98 22.87 4.92
N HIS A 199 13.58 22.26 3.92
CA HIS A 199 14.80 22.74 3.28
C HIS A 199 14.56 23.43 1.93
N ILE A 200 13.31 23.62 1.57
CA ILE A 200 12.90 24.39 0.39
C ILE A 200 12.51 25.80 0.82
#